data_dfa474f4df8f31d457212c570c0a9eb1
#
_entry.id   dfa474f4df8f31d457212c570c0a9eb1
#
_cell.length_a   1.000
_cell.length_b   1.000
_cell.length_c   1.000
_cell.angle_alpha   90.00
_cell.angle_beta   90.00
_cell.angle_gamma   90.00
#
_symmetry.space_group_name_H-M   'P 1'
#
loop_
_entity.id
_entity.type
_entity.pdbx_description
1 polymer ?
#
loop_
_entity_poly.entity_id
_entity_poly.type
_entity_poly.pdbx_seq_one_letter_code
_entity_poly.pdbx_strand_id
1 'polypeptide(L)'
;MTFERPNIARMQGYKPGEQLDGGNIIKLNTNENPYPPAPAVTETLKSIDTAALRRYPPPTATLFRQAVAELHGIQPDNVIATNGGDELLRLALTTFVSPGATIVTTQPSYSLYPVLADIQGCDYQEIALNDDWSMPADFLARLEQSNASMCLLVNPHAPTGQLLSADYLESISQGFSGVLLVDEAYVDFVDEDQAYSAIELATRRDNVLLLRTLSKGYSLAGLRFGYGIGNRSLIEPMQFKTRDSYNTDLIAQQLATAAIQSQDYARDTWHRVRLERERLQSELTRLGFTVSPSQTNFLLATAPAGSDAEALYQSLKQQQILVRHFRQPRLEDKLRISIGTPEENSQLLAALADLL
;
A
#
# COMPACT_ATOMS: atom_id res chain seq x y z
N MET A 1 29.28 12.65 -21.13
CA MET A 1 29.56 12.02 -19.84
C MET A 1 28.34 12.22 -18.96
N THR A 2 27.80 11.18 -18.34
CA THR A 2 26.75 11.31 -17.33
C THR A 2 27.44 11.30 -15.96
N PHE A 3 26.84 12.04 -15.00
CA PHE A 3 27.30 12.04 -13.60
C PHE A 3 26.54 11.05 -12.74
N GLU A 4 25.66 10.25 -13.35
CA GLU A 4 24.88 9.23 -12.68
C GLU A 4 25.75 8.08 -12.19
N ARG A 5 25.45 7.55 -11.01
CA ARG A 5 26.05 6.30 -10.56
C ARG A 5 25.71 5.17 -11.55
N PRO A 6 26.58 4.16 -11.75
CA PRO A 6 26.36 3.10 -12.74
C PRO A 6 25.04 2.33 -12.58
N ASN A 7 24.58 2.11 -11.34
CA ASN A 7 23.28 1.49 -11.06
C ASN A 7 22.11 2.40 -11.48
N ILE A 8 22.20 3.70 -11.20
CA ILE A 8 21.16 4.68 -11.57
C ILE A 8 21.06 4.83 -13.09
N ALA A 9 22.19 4.88 -13.79
CA ALA A 9 22.21 5.02 -15.23
C ALA A 9 21.54 3.84 -16.00
N ARG A 10 21.43 2.66 -15.37
CA ARG A 10 20.85 1.46 -15.97
C ARG A 10 19.39 1.22 -15.60
N MET A 11 18.90 1.84 -14.51
CA MET A 11 17.57 1.59 -14.00
C MET A 11 16.49 2.35 -14.77
N GLN A 12 15.27 1.83 -14.71
CA GLN A 12 14.06 2.56 -15.08
C GLN A 12 13.35 3.00 -13.80
N GLY A 13 12.94 4.29 -13.74
CA GLY A 13 12.18 4.80 -12.61
C GLY A 13 10.79 4.17 -12.51
N TYR A 14 10.15 4.34 -11.36
CA TYR A 14 8.77 3.91 -11.14
C TYR A 14 7.82 4.59 -12.13
N LYS A 15 6.93 3.80 -12.73
CA LYS A 15 5.87 4.32 -13.62
C LYS A 15 4.57 4.41 -12.82
N PRO A 16 4.09 5.62 -12.51
CA PRO A 16 2.82 5.80 -11.80
C PRO A 16 1.64 5.27 -12.64
N GLY A 17 0.52 5.06 -11.96
CA GLY A 17 -0.74 4.75 -12.65
C GLY A 17 -1.12 5.87 -13.60
N GLU A 18 -1.78 5.51 -14.70
CA GLU A 18 -2.21 6.48 -15.70
C GLU A 18 -3.16 7.52 -15.11
N GLN A 19 -2.98 8.76 -15.53
CA GLN A 19 -3.89 9.86 -15.24
C GLN A 19 -4.33 10.46 -16.59
N LEU A 20 -5.63 10.66 -16.75
CA LEU A 20 -6.19 11.35 -17.93
C LEU A 20 -6.61 12.75 -17.48
N ASP A 21 -6.46 13.71 -18.40
CA ASP A 21 -7.00 15.04 -18.24
C ASP A 21 -8.45 15.05 -18.76
N GLY A 22 -9.42 15.52 -17.97
CA GLY A 22 -10.82 15.62 -18.38
C GLY A 22 -11.84 15.59 -17.23
N GLY A 23 -13.09 15.94 -17.52
CA GLY A 23 -14.10 16.26 -16.51
C GLY A 23 -14.90 15.11 -15.89
N ASN A 24 -15.03 13.96 -16.54
CA ASN A 24 -15.93 12.87 -16.09
C ASN A 24 -15.24 11.50 -16.13
N ILE A 25 -14.03 11.42 -15.59
CA ILE A 25 -13.27 10.18 -15.59
C ILE A 25 -13.67 9.33 -14.39
N ILE A 26 -14.05 8.07 -14.63
CA ILE A 26 -14.20 7.06 -13.60
C ILE A 26 -12.83 6.44 -13.33
N LYS A 27 -12.24 6.76 -12.17
CA LYS A 27 -10.85 6.43 -11.87
C LYS A 27 -10.75 5.23 -10.93
N LEU A 28 -10.66 4.02 -11.50
CA LEU A 28 -10.59 2.75 -10.77
C LEU A 28 -9.24 2.03 -10.96
N ASN A 29 -8.12 2.76 -11.09
CA ASN A 29 -6.82 2.20 -11.45
C ASN A 29 -5.72 2.33 -10.40
N THR A 30 -5.86 3.22 -9.38
CA THR A 30 -4.79 3.54 -8.42
C THR A 30 -5.17 3.27 -6.96
N ASN A 31 -6.26 2.53 -6.74
CA ASN A 31 -6.69 2.08 -5.40
C ASN A 31 -6.93 3.25 -4.44
N GLU A 32 -7.49 4.35 -4.92
CA GLU A 32 -7.94 5.45 -4.09
C GLU A 32 -9.27 5.08 -3.42
N ASN A 33 -9.53 5.65 -2.24
CA ASN A 33 -10.84 5.53 -1.60
C ASN A 33 -11.84 6.42 -2.37
N PRO A 34 -13.01 5.93 -2.78
CA PRO A 34 -13.97 6.72 -3.55
C PRO A 34 -14.70 7.79 -2.72
N TYR A 35 -14.60 7.74 -1.40
CA TYR A 35 -15.23 8.70 -0.50
C TYR A 35 -14.24 9.81 -0.10
N PRO A 36 -14.73 11.04 0.18
CA PRO A 36 -13.87 12.13 0.63
C PRO A 36 -13.26 11.83 2.02
N PRO A 37 -12.20 12.56 2.43
CA PRO A 37 -11.69 12.48 3.79
C PRO A 37 -12.73 12.97 4.81
N ALA A 38 -12.49 12.64 6.09
CA ALA A 38 -13.39 13.03 7.17
C ALA A 38 -13.63 14.56 7.21
N PRO A 39 -14.86 15.02 7.55
CA PRO A 39 -15.16 16.45 7.65
C PRO A 39 -14.19 17.23 8.55
N ALA A 40 -13.70 16.61 9.64
CA ALA A 40 -12.70 17.20 10.52
C ALA A 40 -11.41 17.59 9.79
N VAL A 41 -11.02 16.87 8.73
CA VAL A 41 -9.86 17.22 7.90
C VAL A 41 -10.10 18.55 7.16
N THR A 42 -11.32 18.73 6.62
CA THR A 42 -11.71 19.98 5.95
C THR A 42 -11.73 21.15 6.95
N GLU A 43 -12.29 20.95 8.13
CA GLU A 43 -12.34 22.02 9.15
C GLU A 43 -10.93 22.37 9.66
N THR A 44 -10.07 21.37 9.85
CA THR A 44 -8.67 21.61 10.20
C THR A 44 -7.96 22.42 9.11
N LEU A 45 -8.14 22.07 7.84
CA LEU A 45 -7.54 22.81 6.72
C LEU A 45 -7.97 24.29 6.70
N LYS A 46 -9.26 24.58 6.94
CA LYS A 46 -9.79 25.94 7.01
C LYS A 46 -9.26 26.73 8.21
N SER A 47 -8.91 26.05 9.31
CA SER A 47 -8.42 26.69 10.55
C SER A 47 -6.91 26.94 10.57
N ILE A 48 -6.16 26.52 9.55
CA ILE A 48 -4.71 26.69 9.49
C ILE A 48 -4.36 28.19 9.44
N ASP A 49 -3.60 28.63 10.46
CA ASP A 49 -2.97 29.96 10.44
C ASP A 49 -1.77 29.94 9.49
N THR A 50 -1.93 30.61 8.34
CA THR A 50 -0.85 30.71 7.34
C THR A 50 0.39 31.43 7.87
N ALA A 51 0.27 32.29 8.89
CA ALA A 51 1.43 32.93 9.54
C ALA A 51 2.31 31.90 10.28
N ALA A 52 1.76 30.77 10.69
CA ALA A 52 2.53 29.70 11.33
C ALA A 52 3.49 29.00 10.34
N LEU A 53 3.20 29.03 9.02
CA LEU A 53 4.01 28.36 7.98
C LEU A 53 5.44 28.94 7.87
N ARG A 54 5.72 30.10 8.43
CA ARG A 54 7.08 30.68 8.51
C ARG A 54 8.01 29.95 9.47
N ARG A 55 7.51 28.98 10.24
CA ARG A 55 8.28 28.22 11.23
C ARG A 55 8.27 26.74 10.85
N TYR A 56 9.36 26.06 11.19
CA TYR A 56 9.42 24.62 11.04
C TYR A 56 8.38 23.92 11.93
N PRO A 57 7.78 22.82 11.43
CA PRO A 57 6.85 22.01 12.22
C PRO A 57 7.56 21.23 13.33
N PRO A 58 6.81 20.58 14.22
CA PRO A 58 7.38 19.59 15.14
C PRO A 58 8.17 18.52 14.35
N PRO A 59 9.47 18.32 14.65
CA PRO A 59 10.33 17.50 13.79
C PRO A 59 9.95 16.03 13.76
N THR A 60 9.24 15.54 14.77
CA THR A 60 8.83 14.12 14.88
C THR A 60 7.32 13.91 14.75
N ALA A 61 6.57 14.89 14.26
CA ALA A 61 5.11 14.83 14.15
C ALA A 61 4.43 14.34 15.46
N THR A 62 4.78 14.96 16.59
CA THR A 62 4.46 14.47 17.95
C THR A 62 2.97 14.20 18.16
N LEU A 63 2.07 15.13 17.75
CA LEU A 63 0.62 14.96 17.92
C LEU A 63 0.08 13.79 17.10
N PHE A 64 0.55 13.64 15.88
CA PHE A 64 0.16 12.51 15.04
C PHE A 64 0.60 11.17 15.66
N ARG A 65 1.86 11.07 16.11
CA ARG A 65 2.38 9.86 16.75
C ARG A 65 1.62 9.51 18.02
N GLN A 66 1.23 10.51 18.81
CA GLN A 66 0.38 10.33 20.00
C GLN A 66 -0.99 9.78 19.61
N ALA A 67 -1.65 10.36 18.59
CA ALA A 67 -2.96 9.90 18.11
C ALA A 67 -2.91 8.45 17.57
N VAL A 68 -1.85 8.08 16.84
CA VAL A 68 -1.65 6.69 16.38
C VAL A 68 -1.40 5.75 17.56
N ALA A 69 -0.59 6.17 18.53
CA ALA A 69 -0.30 5.37 19.72
C ALA A 69 -1.57 5.11 20.55
N GLU A 70 -2.39 6.13 20.73
CA GLU A 70 -3.69 6.02 21.41
C GLU A 70 -4.65 5.08 20.65
N LEU A 71 -4.76 5.26 19.33
CA LEU A 71 -5.61 4.41 18.48
C LEU A 71 -5.27 2.93 18.61
N HIS A 72 -3.98 2.59 18.67
CA HIS A 72 -3.51 1.20 18.66
C HIS A 72 -3.12 0.66 20.05
N GLY A 73 -3.23 1.45 21.12
CA GLY A 73 -2.85 1.03 22.47
C GLY A 73 -1.35 0.76 22.64
N ILE A 74 -0.49 1.50 21.92
CA ILE A 74 0.97 1.35 21.91
C ILE A 74 1.65 2.65 22.42
N GLN A 75 2.99 2.66 22.48
CA GLN A 75 3.72 3.87 22.87
C GLN A 75 4.04 4.74 21.64
N PRO A 76 4.10 6.08 21.77
CA PRO A 76 4.51 6.96 20.68
C PRO A 76 5.90 6.63 20.11
N ASP A 77 6.80 6.03 20.91
CA ASP A 77 8.13 5.59 20.47
C ASP A 77 8.11 4.34 19.58
N ASN A 78 6.95 3.70 19.44
CA ASN A 78 6.73 2.64 18.44
C ASN A 78 6.31 3.18 17.08
N VAL A 79 6.17 4.50 16.91
CA VAL A 79 5.61 5.11 15.69
C VAL A 79 6.60 6.08 15.06
N ILE A 80 6.75 6.03 13.74
CA ILE A 80 7.46 7.03 12.94
C ILE A 80 6.53 7.58 11.86
N ALA A 81 6.46 8.91 11.72
CA ALA A 81 5.71 9.57 10.66
C ALA A 81 6.58 9.81 9.42
N THR A 82 6.00 9.59 8.23
CA THR A 82 6.71 9.70 6.95
C THR A 82 5.88 10.40 5.89
N ASN A 83 6.55 10.93 4.86
CA ASN A 83 5.91 11.53 3.68
C ASN A 83 5.41 10.42 2.73
N GLY A 84 4.30 9.79 3.11
CA GLY A 84 3.76 8.59 2.46
C GLY A 84 4.52 7.30 2.81
N GLY A 85 3.96 6.17 2.38
CA GLY A 85 4.59 4.86 2.57
C GLY A 85 5.92 4.71 1.84
N ASP A 86 6.07 5.37 0.69
CA ASP A 86 7.27 5.29 -0.15
C ASP A 86 8.51 5.84 0.59
N GLU A 87 8.35 6.88 1.40
CA GLU A 87 9.45 7.37 2.24
C GLU A 87 9.83 6.34 3.31
N LEU A 88 8.84 5.68 3.95
CA LEU A 88 9.14 4.65 4.94
C LEU A 88 9.92 3.47 4.33
N LEU A 89 9.52 3.01 3.13
CA LEU A 89 10.26 1.97 2.41
C LEU A 89 11.72 2.37 2.15
N ARG A 90 11.91 3.58 1.62
CA ARG A 90 13.26 4.12 1.35
C ARG A 90 14.09 4.24 2.63
N LEU A 91 13.46 4.73 3.69
CA LEU A 91 14.09 4.94 4.98
C LEU A 91 14.50 3.62 5.64
N ALA A 92 13.63 2.59 5.58
CA ALA A 92 13.93 1.26 6.08
C ALA A 92 15.10 0.62 5.32
N LEU A 93 15.11 0.70 3.99
CA LEU A 93 16.24 0.23 3.18
C LEU A 93 17.54 0.96 3.52
N THR A 94 17.49 2.29 3.58
CA THR A 94 18.68 3.11 3.93
C THR A 94 19.23 2.78 5.31
N THR A 95 18.35 2.46 6.27
CA THR A 95 18.74 2.22 7.65
C THR A 95 19.25 0.81 7.90
N PHE A 96 18.63 -0.20 7.25
CA PHE A 96 18.82 -1.61 7.63
C PHE A 96 19.47 -2.46 6.54
N VAL A 97 19.61 -1.96 5.32
CA VAL A 97 20.15 -2.75 4.19
C VAL A 97 21.40 -2.09 3.62
N SER A 98 22.53 -2.75 3.74
CA SER A 98 23.79 -2.29 3.14
C SER A 98 23.73 -2.41 1.60
N PRO A 99 24.37 -1.51 0.85
CA PRO A 99 24.59 -1.74 -0.59
C PRO A 99 25.24 -3.10 -0.86
N GLY A 100 24.73 -3.82 -1.85
CA GLY A 100 25.15 -5.19 -2.19
C GLY A 100 24.51 -6.29 -1.34
N ALA A 101 23.72 -5.95 -0.29
CA ALA A 101 22.95 -6.94 0.46
C ALA A 101 21.67 -7.32 -0.30
N THR A 102 21.14 -8.50 0.01
CA THR A 102 19.94 -9.03 -0.64
C THR A 102 18.67 -8.54 0.06
N ILE A 103 17.65 -8.17 -0.74
CA ILE A 103 16.26 -8.03 -0.33
C ILE A 103 15.39 -9.06 -1.04
N VAL A 104 14.40 -9.60 -0.33
CA VAL A 104 13.46 -10.59 -0.86
C VAL A 104 12.04 -10.07 -0.80
N THR A 105 11.24 -10.39 -1.81
CA THR A 105 9.78 -10.20 -1.83
C THR A 105 9.08 -11.35 -2.55
N THR A 106 7.76 -11.30 -2.63
CA THR A 106 6.97 -12.24 -3.45
C THR A 106 6.87 -11.77 -4.91
N GLN A 107 6.54 -12.71 -5.83
CA GLN A 107 6.22 -12.39 -7.22
C GLN A 107 4.82 -12.94 -7.57
N PRO A 108 3.90 -12.07 -8.06
CA PRO A 108 4.05 -10.63 -8.24
C PRO A 108 4.11 -9.87 -6.92
N SER A 109 4.46 -8.57 -6.96
CA SER A 109 4.46 -7.68 -5.80
C SER A 109 4.38 -6.20 -6.23
N TYR A 110 4.58 -5.27 -5.27
CA TYR A 110 4.54 -3.85 -5.54
C TYR A 110 5.74 -3.40 -6.39
N SER A 111 5.45 -2.82 -7.55
CA SER A 111 6.46 -2.49 -8.57
C SER A 111 7.45 -1.38 -8.18
N LEU A 112 7.30 -0.76 -7.02
CA LEU A 112 8.29 0.18 -6.48
C LEU A 112 9.47 -0.54 -5.82
N TYR A 113 9.29 -1.76 -5.31
CA TYR A 113 10.36 -2.46 -4.58
C TYR A 113 11.64 -2.66 -5.39
N PRO A 114 11.60 -3.18 -6.64
CA PRO A 114 12.81 -3.29 -7.45
C PRO A 114 13.47 -1.94 -7.72
N VAL A 115 12.70 -0.87 -7.90
CA VAL A 115 13.22 0.48 -8.11
C VAL A 115 14.00 0.96 -6.87
N LEU A 116 13.46 0.71 -5.68
CA LEU A 116 14.14 1.06 -4.42
C LEU A 116 15.40 0.22 -4.18
N ALA A 117 15.35 -1.07 -4.55
CA ALA A 117 16.53 -1.94 -4.51
C ALA A 117 17.65 -1.43 -5.40
N ASP A 118 17.35 -1.06 -6.64
CA ASP A 118 18.29 -0.48 -7.57
C ASP A 118 18.88 0.83 -7.04
N ILE A 119 18.05 1.74 -6.47
CA ILE A 119 18.52 3.00 -5.88
C ILE A 119 19.50 2.74 -4.73
N GLN A 120 19.21 1.79 -3.86
CA GLN A 120 20.04 1.40 -2.73
C GLN A 120 21.30 0.64 -3.19
N GLY A 121 21.25 0.03 -4.38
CA GLY A 121 22.31 -0.85 -4.90
C GLY A 121 22.30 -2.22 -4.23
N CYS A 122 21.10 -2.76 -3.98
CA CYS A 122 20.88 -4.07 -3.37
C CYS A 122 20.61 -5.13 -4.43
N ASP A 123 20.90 -6.39 -4.10
CA ASP A 123 20.41 -7.54 -4.85
C ASP A 123 18.90 -7.73 -4.54
N TYR A 124 18.11 -7.89 -5.60
CA TYR A 124 16.66 -8.07 -5.48
C TYR A 124 16.26 -9.47 -5.91
N GLN A 125 15.62 -10.21 -5.01
CA GLN A 125 15.15 -11.57 -5.26
C GLN A 125 13.65 -11.68 -5.05
N GLU A 126 13.02 -12.46 -5.93
CA GLU A 126 11.58 -12.71 -5.87
C GLU A 126 11.30 -14.20 -5.65
N ILE A 127 10.36 -14.48 -4.76
CA ILE A 127 9.83 -15.82 -4.52
C ILE A 127 8.42 -15.87 -5.11
N ALA A 128 8.22 -16.66 -6.16
CA ALA A 128 6.93 -16.75 -6.83
C ALA A 128 5.85 -17.31 -5.88
N LEU A 129 4.69 -16.65 -5.86
CA LEU A 129 3.48 -17.19 -5.26
C LEU A 129 2.98 -18.41 -6.06
N ASN A 130 2.24 -19.30 -5.41
CA ASN A 130 1.54 -20.40 -6.07
C ASN A 130 0.53 -19.88 -7.11
N ASP A 131 -0.03 -20.76 -7.92
CA ASP A 131 -0.99 -20.37 -8.97
C ASP A 131 -2.30 -19.81 -8.43
N ASP A 132 -2.67 -20.18 -7.22
CA ASP A 132 -3.82 -19.64 -6.46
C ASP A 132 -3.47 -18.37 -5.66
N TRP A 133 -2.29 -17.83 -5.83
CA TRP A 133 -1.71 -16.68 -5.13
C TRP A 133 -1.39 -16.93 -3.65
N SER A 134 -1.48 -18.16 -3.15
CA SER A 134 -1.02 -18.51 -1.81
C SER A 134 0.51 -18.50 -1.71
N MET A 135 1.02 -18.38 -0.48
CA MET A 135 2.46 -18.49 -0.23
C MET A 135 2.94 -19.91 -0.48
N PRO A 136 4.08 -20.12 -1.15
CA PRO A 136 4.64 -21.46 -1.32
C PRO A 136 5.07 -22.06 0.03
N ALA A 137 4.87 -23.36 0.19
CA ALA A 137 5.14 -24.04 1.45
C ALA A 137 6.62 -23.96 1.89
N ASP A 138 7.53 -23.77 0.94
CA ASP A 138 8.97 -23.62 1.16
C ASP A 138 9.44 -22.16 1.28
N PHE A 139 8.50 -21.20 1.38
CA PHE A 139 8.82 -19.76 1.40
C PHE A 139 9.88 -19.42 2.46
N LEU A 140 9.69 -19.86 3.70
CA LEU A 140 10.62 -19.57 4.79
C LEU A 140 12.00 -20.18 4.53
N ALA A 141 12.05 -21.42 4.09
CA ALA A 141 13.33 -22.08 3.77
C ALA A 141 14.09 -21.33 2.64
N ARG A 142 13.38 -20.86 1.61
CA ARG A 142 13.98 -20.07 0.53
C ARG A 142 14.42 -18.68 1.01
N LEU A 143 13.65 -18.06 1.89
CA LEU A 143 13.99 -16.78 2.51
C LEU A 143 15.27 -16.91 3.37
N GLU A 144 15.40 -17.94 4.19
CA GLU A 144 16.62 -18.24 4.97
C GLU A 144 17.82 -18.47 4.07
N GLN A 145 17.68 -19.27 3.01
CA GLN A 145 18.75 -19.57 2.06
C GLN A 145 19.24 -18.34 1.27
N SER A 146 18.38 -17.32 1.12
CA SER A 146 18.74 -16.10 0.41
C SER A 146 19.76 -15.23 1.14
N ASN A 147 19.96 -15.43 2.45
CA ASN A 147 20.73 -14.55 3.34
C ASN A 147 20.32 -13.09 3.24
N ALA A 148 19.03 -12.83 3.02
CA ALA A 148 18.52 -11.47 2.85
C ALA A 148 18.62 -10.68 4.15
N SER A 149 18.89 -9.38 4.03
CA SER A 149 18.84 -8.42 5.14
C SER A 149 17.43 -7.92 5.40
N MET A 150 16.56 -7.96 4.38
CA MET A 150 15.16 -7.53 4.51
C MET A 150 14.24 -8.37 3.62
N CYS A 151 13.07 -8.68 4.17
CA CYS A 151 11.93 -9.24 3.44
C CYS A 151 10.82 -8.19 3.37
N LEU A 152 10.31 -7.90 2.17
CA LEU A 152 9.21 -6.96 1.92
C LEU A 152 7.95 -7.77 1.56
N LEU A 153 6.93 -7.72 2.39
CA LEU A 153 5.64 -8.38 2.13
C LEU A 153 4.50 -7.36 2.15
N VAL A 154 3.69 -7.34 1.10
CA VAL A 154 2.45 -6.55 1.08
C VAL A 154 1.34 -7.39 1.72
N ASN A 155 0.66 -6.86 2.72
CA ASN A 155 -0.41 -7.58 3.43
C ASN A 155 -1.53 -6.65 3.93
N PRO A 156 -2.74 -6.70 3.36
CA PRO A 156 -3.19 -7.56 2.26
C PRO A 156 -2.43 -7.32 0.95
N HIS A 157 -2.22 -8.39 0.20
CA HIS A 157 -1.29 -8.43 -0.94
C HIS A 157 -1.80 -7.64 -2.16
N ALA A 158 -0.92 -6.86 -2.78
CA ALA A 158 -1.16 -6.24 -4.07
C ALA A 158 -0.22 -6.85 -5.13
N PRO A 159 -0.77 -7.33 -6.28
CA PRO A 159 -2.10 -7.02 -6.81
C PRO A 159 -3.21 -8.07 -6.52
N THR A 160 -2.97 -9.12 -5.73
CA THR A 160 -3.88 -10.27 -5.66
C THR A 160 -5.04 -10.14 -4.68
N GLY A 161 -4.91 -9.29 -3.65
CA GLY A 161 -5.92 -9.11 -2.60
C GLY A 161 -5.83 -10.10 -1.43
N GLN A 162 -4.93 -11.09 -1.49
CA GLN A 162 -4.78 -12.13 -0.46
C GLN A 162 -4.31 -11.55 0.88
N LEU A 163 -4.78 -12.14 1.98
CA LEU A 163 -4.37 -11.79 3.34
C LEU A 163 -3.58 -12.94 3.98
N LEU A 164 -2.41 -12.64 4.49
CA LEU A 164 -1.66 -13.54 5.37
C LEU A 164 -2.11 -13.33 6.81
N SER A 165 -2.24 -14.40 7.58
CA SER A 165 -2.55 -14.30 9.00
C SER A 165 -1.39 -13.71 9.81
N ALA A 166 -1.71 -13.11 10.96
CA ALA A 166 -0.69 -12.62 11.89
C ALA A 166 0.23 -13.75 12.39
N ASP A 167 -0.30 -14.96 12.62
CA ASP A 167 0.48 -16.13 13.02
C ASP A 167 1.50 -16.55 11.96
N TYR A 168 1.11 -16.44 10.67
CA TYR A 168 2.05 -16.73 9.58
C TYR A 168 3.17 -15.70 9.53
N LEU A 169 2.86 -14.41 9.67
CA LEU A 169 3.86 -13.35 9.76
C LEU A 169 4.77 -13.54 10.99
N GLU A 170 4.22 -14.00 12.11
CA GLU A 170 5.01 -14.32 13.27
C GLU A 170 5.98 -15.48 13.00
N SER A 171 5.52 -16.55 12.32
CA SER A 171 6.39 -17.67 11.95
C SER A 171 7.56 -17.24 11.07
N ILE A 172 7.30 -16.32 10.09
CA ILE A 172 8.37 -15.73 9.28
C ILE A 172 9.34 -14.95 10.17
N SER A 173 8.82 -14.08 11.06
CA SER A 173 9.67 -13.25 11.91
C SER A 173 10.55 -14.04 12.89
N GLN A 174 10.12 -15.25 13.26
CA GLN A 174 10.89 -16.16 14.13
C GLN A 174 12.01 -16.87 13.38
N GLY A 175 11.76 -17.30 12.14
CA GLY A 175 12.73 -18.02 11.32
C GLY A 175 13.63 -17.12 10.48
N PHE A 176 13.39 -15.82 10.42
CA PHE A 176 14.16 -14.88 9.59
C PHE A 176 14.98 -13.92 10.45
N SER A 177 16.29 -13.87 10.21
CA SER A 177 17.23 -13.03 10.97
C SER A 177 17.29 -11.56 10.50
N GLY A 178 16.74 -11.25 9.33
CA GLY A 178 16.65 -9.89 8.78
C GLY A 178 15.39 -9.14 9.22
N VAL A 179 15.18 -7.94 8.70
CA VAL A 179 13.99 -7.14 8.96
C VAL A 179 12.84 -7.61 8.07
N LEU A 180 11.72 -8.00 8.68
CA LEU A 180 10.46 -8.24 8.00
C LEU A 180 9.66 -6.93 7.96
N LEU A 181 9.59 -6.29 6.78
CA LEU A 181 8.72 -5.15 6.56
C LEU A 181 7.41 -5.63 5.93
N VAL A 182 6.30 -5.42 6.66
CA VAL A 182 4.95 -5.74 6.21
C VAL A 182 4.28 -4.44 5.76
N ASP A 183 4.01 -4.34 4.46
CA ASP A 183 3.32 -3.20 3.86
C ASP A 183 1.81 -3.40 4.00
N GLU A 184 1.24 -2.74 5.00
CA GLU A 184 -0.19 -2.77 5.34
C GLU A 184 -0.98 -1.61 4.69
N ALA A 185 -0.61 -1.19 3.48
CA ALA A 185 -1.28 -0.07 2.81
C ALA A 185 -2.80 -0.27 2.63
N TYR A 186 -3.29 -1.50 2.68
CA TYR A 186 -4.70 -1.85 2.46
C TYR A 186 -5.39 -2.44 3.70
N VAL A 187 -4.73 -2.46 4.85
CA VAL A 187 -5.21 -3.14 6.07
C VAL A 187 -6.55 -2.63 6.57
N ASP A 188 -6.86 -1.36 6.32
CA ASP A 188 -8.12 -0.73 6.73
C ASP A 188 -9.36 -1.37 6.05
N PHE A 189 -9.18 -2.07 4.93
CA PHE A 189 -10.26 -2.72 4.17
C PHE A 189 -10.42 -4.20 4.47
N VAL A 190 -9.65 -4.76 5.38
CA VAL A 190 -9.79 -6.16 5.83
C VAL A 190 -11.15 -6.35 6.49
N ASP A 191 -11.82 -7.46 6.18
CA ASP A 191 -13.11 -7.81 6.78
C ASP A 191 -12.94 -8.04 8.29
N GLU A 192 -13.92 -7.60 9.07
CA GLU A 192 -13.82 -7.62 10.53
C GLU A 192 -13.80 -9.06 11.10
N ASP A 193 -14.39 -10.00 10.39
CA ASP A 193 -14.40 -11.42 10.75
C ASP A 193 -13.02 -12.08 10.64
N GLN A 194 -12.09 -11.49 9.87
CA GLN A 194 -10.70 -11.96 9.79
C GLN A 194 -9.92 -11.70 11.08
N ALA A 195 -10.40 -10.82 11.96
CA ALA A 195 -9.76 -10.45 13.22
C ALA A 195 -8.24 -10.19 13.09
N TYR A 196 -7.81 -9.65 11.93
CA TYR A 196 -6.41 -9.46 11.62
C TYR A 196 -5.83 -8.23 12.35
N SER A 197 -4.70 -8.44 13.03
CA SER A 197 -3.84 -7.36 13.55
C SER A 197 -2.41 -7.86 13.71
N ALA A 198 -1.45 -7.13 13.16
CA ALA A 198 -0.03 -7.38 13.37
C ALA A 198 0.63 -6.34 14.31
N ILE A 199 -0.16 -5.48 14.97
CA ILE A 199 0.35 -4.40 15.84
C ILE A 199 1.17 -4.96 17.01
N GLU A 200 0.61 -5.92 17.75
CA GLU A 200 1.29 -6.56 18.87
C GLU A 200 2.57 -7.27 18.41
N LEU A 201 2.52 -7.99 17.29
CA LEU A 201 3.68 -8.63 16.70
C LEU A 201 4.81 -7.61 16.45
N ALA A 202 4.51 -6.50 15.79
CA ALA A 202 5.49 -5.48 15.43
C ALA A 202 6.10 -4.77 16.65
N THR A 203 5.33 -4.54 17.71
CA THR A 203 5.85 -3.88 18.91
C THR A 203 6.64 -4.82 19.80
N ARG A 204 6.32 -6.13 19.79
CA ARG A 204 6.98 -7.16 20.58
C ARG A 204 8.26 -7.69 19.92
N ARG A 205 8.25 -7.88 18.59
CA ARG A 205 9.40 -8.40 17.83
C ARG A 205 10.35 -7.26 17.44
N ASP A 206 11.64 -7.48 17.56
CA ASP A 206 12.68 -6.50 17.24
C ASP A 206 13.04 -6.44 15.75
N ASN A 207 12.46 -7.32 14.93
CA ASN A 207 12.70 -7.43 13.50
C ASN A 207 11.44 -7.25 12.63
N VAL A 208 10.30 -6.80 13.18
CA VAL A 208 9.07 -6.56 12.41
C VAL A 208 8.76 -5.08 12.33
N LEU A 209 8.60 -4.56 11.12
CA LEU A 209 8.21 -3.18 10.82
C LEU A 209 6.93 -3.19 9.98
N LEU A 210 5.86 -2.57 10.47
CA LEU A 210 4.65 -2.34 9.69
C LEU A 210 4.73 -0.99 8.99
N LEU A 211 4.31 -0.96 7.72
CA LEU A 211 4.07 0.26 6.98
C LEU A 211 2.57 0.50 6.87
N ARG A 212 2.11 1.68 7.22
CA ARG A 212 0.74 2.14 7.01
C ARG A 212 0.70 3.49 6.30
N THR A 213 -0.40 3.77 5.61
CA THR A 213 -0.57 5.00 4.86
C THR A 213 -1.97 5.57 5.00
N LEU A 214 -2.10 6.89 5.01
CA LEU A 214 -3.40 7.55 4.94
C LEU A 214 -3.92 7.69 3.51
N SER A 215 -3.14 7.25 2.52
CA SER A 215 -3.47 7.37 1.09
C SER A 215 -4.69 6.55 0.66
N LYS A 216 -4.99 5.45 1.38
CA LYS A 216 -6.03 4.49 1.01
C LYS A 216 -7.23 4.59 1.95
N GLY A 217 -7.17 4.05 3.15
CA GLY A 217 -8.28 4.02 4.08
C GLY A 217 -8.81 5.40 4.47
N TYR A 218 -7.93 6.40 4.58
CA TYR A 218 -8.30 7.75 5.04
C TYR A 218 -8.51 8.78 3.90
N SER A 219 -8.52 8.36 2.65
CA SER A 219 -8.79 9.22 1.47
C SER A 219 -7.81 10.39 1.30
N LEU A 220 -6.57 10.23 1.74
CA LEU A 220 -5.55 11.29 1.75
C LEU A 220 -4.35 10.98 0.82
N ALA A 221 -4.60 10.34 -0.33
CA ALA A 221 -3.54 10.04 -1.30
C ALA A 221 -2.78 11.29 -1.74
N GLY A 222 -3.47 12.40 -1.93
CA GLY A 222 -2.88 13.69 -2.32
C GLY A 222 -2.08 14.37 -1.20
N LEU A 223 -2.32 14.03 0.07
CA LEU A 223 -1.61 14.62 1.22
C LEU A 223 -0.20 14.04 1.39
N ARG A 224 0.06 12.85 0.87
CA ARG A 224 1.34 12.15 1.02
C ARG A 224 1.74 11.93 2.47
N PHE A 225 0.91 11.25 3.26
CA PHE A 225 1.21 10.94 4.65
C PHE A 225 1.12 9.44 4.95
N GLY A 226 2.13 8.93 5.65
CA GLY A 226 2.21 7.53 6.08
C GLY A 226 2.93 7.42 7.42
N TYR A 227 3.01 6.21 7.93
CA TYR A 227 3.70 5.95 9.18
C TYR A 227 4.17 4.49 9.27
N GLY A 228 5.21 4.29 10.09
CA GLY A 228 5.69 2.97 10.47
C GLY A 228 5.33 2.66 11.90
N ILE A 229 5.05 1.38 12.19
CA ILE A 229 4.91 0.85 13.55
C ILE A 229 5.92 -0.28 13.73
N GLY A 230 6.67 -0.24 14.82
CA GLY A 230 7.65 -1.27 15.14
C GLY A 230 8.17 -1.18 16.56
N ASN A 231 9.03 -2.11 16.91
CA ASN A 231 9.78 -2.01 18.16
C ASN A 231 10.66 -0.75 18.14
N ARG A 232 10.88 -0.17 19.30
CA ARG A 232 11.72 1.02 19.44
C ARG A 232 13.11 0.84 18.83
N SER A 233 13.68 -0.36 18.86
CA SER A 233 14.98 -0.69 18.25
C SER A 233 15.02 -0.46 16.73
N LEU A 234 13.88 -0.58 16.04
CA LEU A 234 13.74 -0.25 14.60
C LEU A 234 13.35 1.21 14.38
N ILE A 235 12.48 1.75 15.21
CA ILE A 235 11.96 3.12 15.02
C ILE A 235 13.03 4.18 15.33
N GLU A 236 13.77 4.02 16.43
CA GLU A 236 14.74 5.01 16.89
C GLU A 236 15.85 5.32 15.87
N PRO A 237 16.54 4.33 15.24
CA PRO A 237 17.56 4.63 14.24
C PRO A 237 17.00 5.29 12.98
N MET A 238 15.81 4.90 12.53
CA MET A 238 15.16 5.58 11.41
C MET A 238 14.83 7.03 11.77
N GLN A 239 14.25 7.27 12.93
CA GLN A 239 13.78 8.58 13.33
C GLN A 239 14.88 9.58 13.65
N PHE A 240 16.01 9.15 14.22
CA PHE A 240 17.05 10.05 14.72
C PHE A 240 18.38 10.00 13.97
N LYS A 241 18.57 9.05 13.00
CA LYS A 241 19.83 8.93 12.28
C LYS A 241 19.69 9.11 10.78
N THR A 242 18.62 8.59 10.16
CA THR A 242 18.55 8.51 8.70
C THR A 242 17.40 9.30 8.07
N ARG A 243 16.39 9.68 8.83
CA ARG A 243 15.28 10.52 8.39
C ARG A 243 15.73 11.96 8.17
N ASP A 244 15.14 12.64 7.19
CA ASP A 244 15.28 14.09 7.03
C ASP A 244 14.71 14.84 8.24
N SER A 245 15.36 15.94 8.65
CA SER A 245 15.06 16.64 9.90
C SER A 245 13.59 17.07 10.04
N TYR A 246 12.93 17.45 8.95
CA TYR A 246 11.55 17.91 8.89
C TYR A 246 10.86 17.27 7.68
N ASN A 247 10.77 15.94 7.66
CA ASN A 247 10.30 15.18 6.52
C ASN A 247 8.80 15.34 6.21
N THR A 248 8.00 15.82 7.18
CA THR A 248 6.58 16.10 7.00
C THR A 248 6.28 17.55 7.36
N ASP A 249 5.49 18.24 6.54
CA ASP A 249 5.14 19.64 6.73
C ASP A 249 4.03 19.83 7.79
N LEU A 250 3.84 21.07 8.22
CA LEU A 250 2.87 21.43 9.27
C LEU A 250 1.44 21.10 8.89
N ILE A 251 1.05 21.36 7.64
CA ILE A 251 -0.31 21.13 7.14
C ILE A 251 -0.58 19.62 7.13
N ALA A 252 0.34 18.85 6.57
CA ALA A 252 0.20 17.40 6.49
C ALA A 252 0.11 16.75 7.89
N GLN A 253 0.92 17.20 8.86
CA GLN A 253 0.84 16.71 10.24
C GLN A 253 -0.53 16.97 10.88
N GLN A 254 -1.09 18.18 10.73
CA GLN A 254 -2.38 18.55 11.30
C GLN A 254 -3.53 17.78 10.65
N LEU A 255 -3.58 17.70 9.32
CA LEU A 255 -4.63 16.99 8.60
C LEU A 255 -4.57 15.48 8.85
N ALA A 256 -3.37 14.91 8.90
CA ALA A 256 -3.17 13.50 9.23
C ALA A 256 -3.65 13.18 10.65
N THR A 257 -3.38 14.06 11.61
CA THR A 257 -3.86 13.91 12.99
C THR A 257 -5.38 13.94 13.05
N ALA A 258 -6.02 14.92 12.39
CA ALA A 258 -7.48 15.01 12.32
C ALA A 258 -8.11 13.76 11.66
N ALA A 259 -7.47 13.21 10.63
CA ALA A 259 -7.95 12.00 9.95
C ALA A 259 -7.88 10.77 10.90
N ILE A 260 -6.75 10.55 11.56
CA ILE A 260 -6.56 9.44 12.51
C ILE A 260 -7.56 9.52 13.68
N GLN A 261 -7.89 10.72 14.15
CA GLN A 261 -8.86 10.92 15.22
C GLN A 261 -10.32 10.74 14.77
N SER A 262 -10.59 10.67 13.47
CA SER A 262 -11.94 10.53 12.88
C SER A 262 -12.31 9.08 12.58
N GLN A 263 -12.12 8.16 13.53
CA GLN A 263 -12.26 6.72 13.33
C GLN A 263 -13.66 6.28 12.91
N ASP A 264 -14.71 6.87 13.46
CA ASP A 264 -16.09 6.48 13.13
C ASP A 264 -16.41 6.74 11.65
N TYR A 265 -16.00 7.91 11.15
CA TYR A 265 -16.14 8.24 9.73
C TYR A 265 -15.32 7.32 8.84
N ALA A 266 -14.06 7.08 9.21
CA ALA A 266 -13.17 6.22 8.44
C ALA A 266 -13.74 4.79 8.34
N ARG A 267 -14.18 4.19 9.45
CA ARG A 267 -14.80 2.86 9.49
C ARG A 267 -16.07 2.77 8.65
N ASP A 268 -16.91 3.83 8.64
CA ASP A 268 -18.08 3.87 7.77
C ASP A 268 -17.69 3.81 6.29
N THR A 269 -16.68 4.57 5.86
CA THR A 269 -16.19 4.51 4.47
C THR A 269 -15.59 3.15 4.12
N TRP A 270 -14.82 2.54 5.03
CA TRP A 270 -14.27 1.19 4.81
C TRP A 270 -15.37 0.14 4.70
N HIS A 271 -16.39 0.23 5.54
CA HIS A 271 -17.55 -0.67 5.47
C HIS A 271 -18.27 -0.56 4.11
N ARG A 272 -18.51 0.65 3.62
CA ARG A 272 -19.11 0.86 2.29
C ARG A 272 -18.24 0.27 1.17
N VAL A 273 -16.92 0.43 1.24
CA VAL A 273 -15.98 -0.16 0.28
C VAL A 273 -16.07 -1.69 0.33
N ARG A 274 -16.14 -2.31 1.51
CA ARG A 274 -16.29 -3.77 1.65
C ARG A 274 -17.59 -4.27 1.02
N LEU A 275 -18.72 -3.61 1.28
CA LEU A 275 -20.01 -3.96 0.67
C LEU A 275 -19.98 -3.86 -0.86
N GLU A 276 -19.40 -2.80 -1.38
CA GLU A 276 -19.24 -2.62 -2.84
C GLU A 276 -18.25 -3.61 -3.46
N ARG A 277 -17.21 -4.00 -2.73
CA ARG A 277 -16.28 -5.06 -3.14
C ARG A 277 -17.02 -6.38 -3.36
N GLU A 278 -17.84 -6.80 -2.41
CA GLU A 278 -18.65 -8.02 -2.50
C GLU A 278 -19.63 -7.96 -3.67
N ARG A 279 -20.34 -6.83 -3.84
CA ARG A 279 -21.25 -6.61 -4.95
C ARG A 279 -20.52 -6.70 -6.29
N LEU A 280 -19.44 -5.94 -6.43
CA LEU A 280 -18.66 -5.88 -7.68
C LEU A 280 -18.07 -7.25 -8.02
N GLN A 281 -17.57 -8.00 -7.04
CA GLN A 281 -17.08 -9.37 -7.22
C GLN A 281 -18.17 -10.29 -7.78
N SER A 282 -19.36 -10.24 -7.19
CA SER A 282 -20.50 -11.06 -7.63
C SER A 282 -20.93 -10.73 -9.04
N GLU A 283 -21.03 -9.44 -9.38
CA GLU A 283 -21.44 -9.01 -10.72
C GLU A 283 -20.39 -9.32 -11.80
N LEU A 284 -19.10 -9.12 -11.50
CA LEU A 284 -18.02 -9.51 -12.41
C LEU A 284 -18.04 -11.04 -12.68
N THR A 285 -18.31 -11.83 -11.64
CA THR A 285 -18.45 -13.29 -11.79
C THR A 285 -19.63 -13.64 -12.70
N ARG A 286 -20.76 -12.92 -12.63
CA ARG A 286 -21.91 -13.11 -13.55
C ARG A 286 -21.57 -12.74 -14.99
N LEU A 287 -20.67 -11.77 -15.20
CA LEU A 287 -20.14 -11.42 -16.52
C LEU A 287 -19.08 -12.42 -17.04
N GLY A 288 -18.78 -13.47 -16.30
CA GLY A 288 -17.85 -14.52 -16.71
C GLY A 288 -16.39 -14.30 -16.28
N PHE A 289 -16.07 -13.25 -15.50
CA PHE A 289 -14.75 -13.08 -14.93
C PHE A 289 -14.49 -14.11 -13.83
N THR A 290 -13.23 -14.54 -13.71
CA THR A 290 -12.77 -15.25 -12.51
C THR A 290 -12.12 -14.23 -11.59
N VAL A 291 -12.70 -14.03 -10.38
CA VAL A 291 -12.26 -12.99 -9.45
C VAL A 291 -11.64 -13.65 -8.22
N SER A 292 -10.40 -13.29 -7.91
CA SER A 292 -9.71 -13.74 -6.69
C SER A 292 -10.36 -13.11 -5.44
N PRO A 293 -10.50 -13.85 -4.31
CA PRO A 293 -10.90 -13.26 -3.04
C PRO A 293 -9.97 -12.10 -2.67
N SER A 294 -10.53 -11.03 -2.12
CA SER A 294 -9.76 -9.83 -1.80
C SER A 294 -10.10 -9.25 -0.43
N GLN A 295 -9.08 -8.85 0.30
CA GLN A 295 -9.14 -8.13 1.56
C GLN A 295 -8.64 -6.67 1.41
N THR A 296 -8.75 -6.12 0.18
CA THR A 296 -8.28 -4.77 -0.18
C THR A 296 -9.44 -3.91 -0.71
N ASN A 297 -9.14 -2.71 -1.17
CA ASN A 297 -10.08 -1.86 -1.91
C ASN A 297 -9.98 -2.04 -3.44
N PHE A 298 -9.62 -3.22 -3.90
CA PHE A 298 -9.59 -3.58 -5.31
C PHE A 298 -9.85 -5.07 -5.50
N LEU A 299 -10.18 -5.46 -6.72
CA LEU A 299 -10.31 -6.84 -7.17
C LEU A 299 -9.30 -7.12 -8.29
N LEU A 300 -8.74 -8.33 -8.30
CA LEU A 300 -8.00 -8.86 -9.44
C LEU A 300 -8.91 -9.84 -10.18
N ALA A 301 -9.32 -9.47 -11.39
CA ALA A 301 -10.29 -10.18 -12.20
C ALA A 301 -9.63 -10.69 -13.50
N THR A 302 -9.63 -12.02 -13.69
CA THR A 302 -9.22 -12.66 -14.95
C THR A 302 -10.34 -12.49 -15.95
N ALA A 303 -10.02 -12.03 -17.16
CA ALA A 303 -10.99 -11.84 -18.24
C ALA A 303 -11.70 -13.15 -18.62
N PRO A 304 -12.96 -13.10 -19.07
CA PRO A 304 -13.69 -14.27 -19.53
C PRO A 304 -12.97 -15.00 -20.67
N ALA A 305 -13.17 -16.31 -20.76
CA ALA A 305 -12.59 -17.12 -21.84
C ALA A 305 -12.98 -16.56 -23.23
N GLY A 306 -12.01 -16.34 -24.07
CA GLY A 306 -12.19 -15.76 -25.41
C GLY A 306 -12.13 -14.23 -25.46
N SER A 307 -12.03 -13.55 -24.31
CA SER A 307 -11.83 -12.10 -24.23
C SER A 307 -10.34 -11.77 -23.98
N ASP A 308 -9.90 -10.61 -24.47
CA ASP A 308 -8.56 -10.09 -24.26
C ASP A 308 -8.59 -8.96 -23.21
N ALA A 309 -7.89 -9.14 -22.08
CA ALA A 309 -7.86 -8.17 -20.99
C ALA A 309 -7.25 -6.82 -21.42
N GLU A 310 -6.26 -6.81 -22.32
CA GLU A 310 -5.71 -5.56 -22.86
C GLU A 310 -6.73 -4.83 -23.74
N ALA A 311 -7.47 -5.56 -24.60
CA ALA A 311 -8.53 -4.99 -25.42
C ALA A 311 -9.66 -4.40 -24.55
N LEU A 312 -10.10 -5.13 -23.52
CA LEU A 312 -11.08 -4.62 -22.54
C LEU A 312 -10.58 -3.34 -21.84
N TYR A 313 -9.33 -3.36 -21.36
CA TYR A 313 -8.71 -2.18 -20.77
C TYR A 313 -8.71 -0.97 -21.71
N GLN A 314 -8.33 -1.15 -22.99
CA GLN A 314 -8.30 -0.06 -23.97
C GLN A 314 -9.70 0.46 -24.29
N SER A 315 -10.69 -0.42 -24.40
CA SER A 315 -12.09 -0.05 -24.68
C SER A 315 -12.71 0.71 -23.50
N LEU A 316 -12.46 0.28 -22.25
CA LEU A 316 -12.88 1.01 -21.04
C LEU A 316 -12.24 2.40 -20.99
N LYS A 317 -10.94 2.49 -21.30
CA LYS A 317 -10.22 3.75 -21.32
C LYS A 317 -10.81 4.74 -22.36
N GLN A 318 -11.21 4.26 -23.56
CA GLN A 318 -11.91 5.09 -24.56
C GLN A 318 -13.24 5.63 -24.03
N GLN A 319 -13.90 4.91 -23.12
CA GLN A 319 -15.11 5.32 -22.42
C GLN A 319 -14.82 6.13 -21.13
N GLN A 320 -13.58 6.57 -20.92
CA GLN A 320 -13.13 7.32 -19.75
C GLN A 320 -13.23 6.53 -18.42
N ILE A 321 -13.20 5.21 -18.48
CA ILE A 321 -13.15 4.34 -17.30
C ILE A 321 -11.75 3.76 -17.22
N LEU A 322 -11.01 4.15 -16.16
CA LEU A 322 -9.64 3.71 -15.93
C LEU A 322 -9.61 2.54 -14.96
N VAL A 323 -9.15 1.40 -15.43
CA VAL A 323 -8.75 0.24 -14.61
C VAL A 323 -7.25 -0.01 -14.77
N ARG A 324 -6.66 -0.96 -14.06
CA ARG A 324 -5.24 -1.29 -14.21
C ARG A 324 -5.07 -2.60 -14.95
N HIS A 325 -4.34 -2.58 -16.05
CA HIS A 325 -3.82 -3.75 -16.76
C HIS A 325 -2.30 -3.87 -16.55
N PHE A 326 -1.79 -5.11 -16.49
CA PHE A 326 -0.37 -5.39 -16.28
C PHE A 326 0.15 -6.25 -17.44
N ARG A 327 1.22 -5.82 -18.11
CA ARG A 327 1.91 -6.57 -19.14
C ARG A 327 3.01 -7.47 -18.55
N GLN A 328 2.70 -8.15 -17.45
CA GLN A 328 3.63 -9.02 -16.73
C GLN A 328 3.11 -10.46 -16.80
N PRO A 329 3.99 -11.46 -16.86
CA PRO A 329 3.58 -12.86 -16.80
C PRO A 329 2.62 -13.13 -15.65
N ARG A 330 1.59 -13.96 -15.89
CA ARG A 330 0.52 -14.31 -14.95
C ARG A 330 -0.50 -13.20 -14.66
N LEU A 331 -0.29 -11.97 -15.13
CA LEU A 331 -1.20 -10.84 -14.93
C LEU A 331 -1.73 -10.25 -16.25
N GLU A 332 -1.22 -10.67 -17.39
CA GLU A 332 -1.56 -10.17 -18.72
C GLU A 332 -3.02 -10.43 -19.12
N ASP A 333 -3.65 -11.47 -18.57
CA ASP A 333 -5.05 -11.84 -18.79
C ASP A 333 -5.99 -11.24 -17.73
N LYS A 334 -5.50 -10.29 -16.92
CA LYS A 334 -6.22 -9.78 -15.73
C LYS A 334 -6.34 -8.27 -15.73
N LEU A 335 -7.44 -7.81 -15.12
CA LEU A 335 -7.66 -6.42 -14.76
C LEU A 335 -7.65 -6.28 -13.23
N ARG A 336 -6.91 -5.32 -12.71
CA ARG A 336 -7.07 -4.89 -11.31
C ARG A 336 -8.01 -3.68 -11.29
N ILE A 337 -9.10 -3.81 -10.58
CA ILE A 337 -10.20 -2.85 -10.54
C ILE A 337 -10.31 -2.31 -9.11
N SER A 338 -10.07 -1.03 -8.90
CA SER A 338 -10.33 -0.36 -7.63
C SER A 338 -11.82 -0.32 -7.35
N ILE A 339 -12.22 -0.40 -6.08
CA ILE A 339 -13.62 -0.26 -5.68
C ILE A 339 -13.99 1.22 -5.71
N GLY A 340 -14.91 1.59 -6.59
CA GLY A 340 -15.50 2.92 -6.70
C GLY A 340 -16.76 3.10 -5.86
N THR A 341 -17.48 4.19 -6.08
CA THR A 341 -18.83 4.36 -5.56
C THR A 341 -19.81 3.36 -6.23
N PRO A 342 -21.01 3.12 -5.66
CA PRO A 342 -22.01 2.28 -6.31
C PRO A 342 -22.33 2.70 -7.75
N GLU A 343 -22.34 4.00 -8.02
CA GLU A 343 -22.60 4.59 -9.35
C GLU A 343 -21.44 4.31 -10.30
N GLU A 344 -20.20 4.54 -9.89
CA GLU A 344 -18.99 4.29 -10.68
C GLU A 344 -18.85 2.79 -11.03
N ASN A 345 -19.07 1.92 -10.04
CA ASN A 345 -19.03 0.47 -10.24
C ASN A 345 -20.14 -0.01 -11.18
N SER A 346 -21.35 0.59 -11.10
CA SER A 346 -22.47 0.25 -12.01
C SER A 346 -22.19 0.68 -13.45
N GLN A 347 -21.55 1.83 -13.66
CA GLN A 347 -21.13 2.28 -14.97
C GLN A 347 -20.03 1.37 -15.57
N LEU A 348 -19.04 0.96 -14.75
CA LEU A 348 -18.04 -0.02 -15.16
C LEU A 348 -18.69 -1.35 -15.61
N LEU A 349 -19.64 -1.88 -14.80
CA LEU A 349 -20.30 -3.14 -15.10
C LEU A 349 -21.15 -3.06 -16.39
N ALA A 350 -21.86 -1.95 -16.61
CA ALA A 350 -22.59 -1.73 -17.85
C ALA A 350 -21.63 -1.70 -19.06
N ALA A 351 -20.52 -0.95 -18.96
CA ALA A 351 -19.53 -0.88 -20.03
C ALA A 351 -18.90 -2.26 -20.33
N LEU A 352 -18.61 -3.05 -19.29
CA LEU A 352 -18.08 -4.43 -19.47
C LEU A 352 -19.12 -5.35 -20.13
N ALA A 353 -20.39 -5.25 -19.75
CA ALA A 353 -21.47 -6.05 -20.36
C ALA A 353 -21.66 -5.75 -21.86
N ASP A 354 -21.46 -4.48 -22.27
CA ASP A 354 -21.54 -4.08 -23.69
C ASP A 354 -20.30 -4.54 -24.52
N LEU A 355 -19.18 -4.84 -23.86
CA LEU A 355 -17.93 -5.23 -24.51
C LEU A 355 -17.74 -6.76 -24.61
N LEU A 356 -18.50 -7.54 -23.85
CA LEU A 356 -18.42 -9.01 -23.78
C LEU A 356 -19.49 -9.67 -24.66
#